data_caf875de8b09017bea9c9ba75d21dfbb
#
_entry.id   caf875de8b09017bea9c9ba75d21dfbb
#
_cell.length_a   1.000
_cell.length_b   1.000
_cell.length_c   1.000
_cell.angle_alpha   90.00
_cell.angle_beta   90.00
_cell.angle_gamma   90.00
#
_symmetry.space_group_name_H-M   'P 1'
#
loop_
_entity.id
_entity.type
_entity.pdbx_description
1 polymer ?
#
loop_
_entity_poly.entity_id
_entity_poly.type
_entity_poly.pdbx_seq_one_letter_code
_entity_poly.pdbx_strand_id
1 'polypeptide(L)'
;MDNKTIKHLKELEAESIYVLREVAAQFERPVILFSGGKDSIVITYLAYKAFYPAKIPFPLLHIDTGHNFEETIQYRDELAKKLGAELIVGSVQESIDKGRVKEETGYYASRNKLQTTTLLDTLEEYKFDAAIGGARRDEEKARAKERFFSHRDEFGQWNPKNQRPELWNIFNGRKNMGEHFRVFPISNWTEMDVWQYIFLENIPMPSLYFTHEREVFNRDGQWFAAAPSVTLPAPDSRNQKQQP
;
A
#
# COMPACT_ATOMS: atom_id res chain seq x y z
N MET A 1 -14.47 22.82 -5.19
CA MET A 1 -13.06 22.79 -5.65
C MET A 1 -12.92 23.78 -6.78
N ASP A 2 -11.87 24.59 -6.82
CA ASP A 2 -11.67 25.57 -7.90
C ASP A 2 -11.07 24.91 -9.17
N ASN A 3 -11.15 25.63 -10.31
CA ASN A 3 -10.68 25.11 -11.60
C ASN A 3 -9.17 24.85 -11.62
N LYS A 4 -8.39 25.59 -10.83
CA LYS A 4 -6.93 25.41 -10.77
C LYS A 4 -6.58 24.09 -10.09
N THR A 5 -7.23 23.79 -8.98
CA THR A 5 -7.07 22.52 -8.25
C THR A 5 -7.49 21.33 -9.12
N ILE A 6 -8.64 21.44 -9.81
CA ILE A 6 -9.10 20.37 -10.70
C ILE A 6 -8.07 20.11 -11.83
N LYS A 7 -7.54 21.17 -12.44
CA LYS A 7 -6.51 21.04 -13.49
C LYS A 7 -5.25 20.35 -12.96
N HIS A 8 -4.77 20.77 -11.78
CA HIS A 8 -3.63 20.15 -11.11
C HIS A 8 -3.84 18.66 -10.85
N LEU A 9 -4.99 18.28 -10.29
CA LEU A 9 -5.30 16.86 -10.04
C LEU A 9 -5.39 16.03 -11.34
N LYS A 10 -5.89 16.61 -12.43
CA LYS A 10 -5.91 15.96 -13.73
C LYS A 10 -4.51 15.76 -14.35
N GLU A 11 -3.60 16.68 -14.10
CA GLU A 11 -2.19 16.55 -14.51
C GLU A 11 -1.51 15.41 -13.71
N LEU A 12 -1.71 15.36 -12.40
CA LEU A 12 -1.21 14.27 -11.53
C LEU A 12 -1.82 12.91 -11.91
N GLU A 13 -3.12 12.86 -12.19
CA GLU A 13 -3.81 11.65 -12.68
C GLU A 13 -3.17 11.14 -13.98
N ALA A 14 -2.97 12.06 -14.96
CA ALA A 14 -2.39 11.70 -16.24
C ALA A 14 -0.95 11.14 -16.10
N GLU A 15 -0.13 11.75 -15.24
CA GLU A 15 1.21 11.26 -14.92
C GLU A 15 1.16 9.85 -14.30
N SER A 16 0.30 9.64 -13.31
CA SER A 16 0.16 8.34 -12.64
C SER A 16 -0.34 7.24 -13.59
N ILE A 17 -1.31 7.56 -14.45
CA ILE A 17 -1.81 6.64 -15.49
C ILE A 17 -0.70 6.29 -16.48
N TYR A 18 0.11 7.26 -16.89
CA TYR A 18 1.26 7.02 -17.75
C TYR A 18 2.25 6.06 -17.10
N VAL A 19 2.62 6.29 -15.82
CA VAL A 19 3.51 5.40 -15.06
C VAL A 19 2.95 3.98 -14.99
N LEU A 20 1.66 3.80 -14.69
CA LEU A 20 1.02 2.49 -14.64
C LEU A 20 1.03 1.75 -15.97
N ARG A 21 0.83 2.46 -17.08
CA ARG A 21 0.92 1.89 -18.44
C ARG A 21 2.34 1.49 -18.80
N GLU A 22 3.34 2.28 -18.39
CA GLU A 22 4.76 1.92 -18.55
C GLU A 22 5.11 0.65 -17.76
N VAL A 23 4.55 0.49 -16.55
CA VAL A 23 4.71 -0.77 -15.78
C VAL A 23 4.17 -1.97 -16.55
N ALA A 24 2.96 -1.86 -17.11
CA ALA A 24 2.37 -2.94 -17.90
C ALA A 24 3.16 -3.28 -19.17
N ALA A 25 3.85 -2.28 -19.75
CA ALA A 25 4.65 -2.46 -20.96
C ALA A 25 6.05 -3.05 -20.69
N GLN A 26 6.62 -2.83 -19.50
CA GLN A 26 8.02 -3.13 -19.23
C GLN A 26 8.25 -4.33 -18.29
N PHE A 27 7.23 -4.77 -17.56
CA PHE A 27 7.33 -5.86 -16.60
C PHE A 27 6.39 -7.02 -16.96
N GLU A 28 6.84 -8.24 -16.70
CA GLU A 28 6.06 -9.44 -17.02
C GLU A 28 5.04 -9.78 -15.93
N ARG A 29 5.41 -9.53 -14.68
CA ARG A 29 4.64 -9.92 -13.49
C ARG A 29 4.57 -8.79 -12.45
N PRO A 30 3.95 -7.67 -12.78
CA PRO A 30 3.76 -6.59 -11.81
C PRO A 30 2.60 -6.89 -10.85
N VAL A 31 2.66 -6.29 -9.65
CA VAL A 31 1.64 -6.43 -8.60
C VAL A 31 1.38 -5.09 -7.92
N ILE A 32 0.13 -4.80 -7.52
CA ILE A 32 -0.21 -3.64 -6.70
C ILE A 32 -0.20 -4.05 -5.23
N LEU A 33 0.62 -3.37 -4.42
CA LEU A 33 0.62 -3.54 -2.97
C LEU A 33 -0.59 -2.84 -2.38
N PHE A 34 -1.53 -3.62 -1.85
CA PHE A 34 -2.80 -3.13 -1.35
C PHE A 34 -2.88 -3.30 0.17
N SER A 35 -2.75 -2.19 0.91
CA SER A 35 -2.85 -2.17 2.38
C SER A 35 -4.26 -1.85 2.90
N GLY A 36 -5.19 -1.45 2.04
CA GLY A 36 -6.47 -0.86 2.44
C GLY A 36 -6.36 0.61 2.88
N GLY A 37 -5.16 1.19 2.85
CA GLY A 37 -4.94 2.61 3.09
C GLY A 37 -5.29 3.46 1.87
N LYS A 38 -5.59 4.76 2.10
CA LYS A 38 -6.04 5.71 1.07
C LYS A 38 -5.17 5.73 -0.19
N ASP A 39 -3.85 5.65 -0.01
CA ASP A 39 -2.89 5.72 -1.11
C ASP A 39 -2.98 4.48 -2.00
N SER A 40 -3.06 3.28 -1.40
CA SER A 40 -3.25 2.03 -2.14
C SER A 40 -4.61 1.96 -2.82
N ILE A 41 -5.64 2.54 -2.22
CA ILE A 41 -6.97 2.66 -2.82
C ILE A 41 -6.92 3.55 -4.06
N VAL A 42 -6.31 4.73 -3.95
CA VAL A 42 -6.17 5.66 -5.08
C VAL A 42 -5.39 5.02 -6.24
N ILE A 43 -4.28 4.33 -5.96
CA ILE A 43 -3.52 3.61 -7.00
C ILE A 43 -4.37 2.56 -7.70
N THR A 44 -5.17 1.81 -6.94
CA THR A 44 -6.06 0.79 -7.53
C THR A 44 -7.10 1.42 -8.46
N TYR A 45 -7.69 2.56 -8.08
CA TYR A 45 -8.61 3.31 -8.95
C TYR A 45 -7.91 3.92 -10.16
N LEU A 46 -6.69 4.44 -10.00
CA LEU A 46 -5.87 4.92 -11.12
C LEU A 46 -5.55 3.78 -12.10
N ALA A 47 -5.22 2.59 -11.59
CA ALA A 47 -5.00 1.41 -12.42
C ALA A 47 -6.29 1.01 -13.16
N TYR A 48 -7.44 1.01 -12.48
CA TYR A 48 -8.71 0.78 -13.14
C TYR A 48 -8.96 1.78 -14.27
N LYS A 49 -8.76 3.08 -14.05
CA LYS A 49 -8.90 4.12 -15.09
C LYS A 49 -7.90 3.95 -16.23
N ALA A 50 -6.65 3.57 -15.90
CA ALA A 50 -5.57 3.42 -16.89
C ALA A 50 -5.87 2.36 -17.96
N PHE A 51 -6.61 1.31 -17.57
CA PHE A 51 -6.87 0.15 -18.43
C PHE A 51 -8.33 0.00 -18.85
N TYR A 52 -9.24 0.83 -18.33
CA TYR A 52 -10.65 0.78 -18.71
C TYR A 52 -10.82 0.91 -20.25
N PRO A 53 -11.70 0.09 -20.91
CA PRO A 53 -12.66 -0.87 -20.34
C PRO A 53 -12.09 -2.28 -20.06
N ALA A 54 -10.80 -2.51 -20.27
CA ALA A 54 -10.17 -3.78 -19.92
C ALA A 54 -10.04 -3.92 -18.39
N LYS A 55 -9.79 -5.13 -17.93
CA LYS A 55 -9.48 -5.40 -16.51
C LYS A 55 -8.11 -4.84 -16.15
N ILE A 56 -7.91 -4.57 -14.86
CA ILE A 56 -6.60 -4.26 -14.32
C ILE A 56 -5.67 -5.45 -14.59
N PRO A 57 -4.51 -5.25 -15.26
CA PRO A 57 -3.61 -6.35 -15.62
C PRO A 57 -2.72 -6.81 -14.46
N PHE A 58 -2.86 -6.20 -13.29
CA PHE A 58 -2.07 -6.48 -12.10
C PHE A 58 -2.95 -7.09 -11.01
N PRO A 59 -2.51 -8.16 -10.31
CA PRO A 59 -3.16 -8.57 -9.08
C PRO A 59 -2.94 -7.53 -7.96
N LEU A 60 -3.85 -7.53 -6.99
CA LEU A 60 -3.70 -6.82 -5.72
C LEU A 60 -3.05 -7.78 -4.72
N LEU A 61 -1.95 -7.37 -4.09
CA LEU A 61 -1.30 -8.13 -3.02
C LEU A 61 -1.54 -7.45 -1.69
N HIS A 62 -2.24 -8.15 -0.81
CA HIS A 62 -2.44 -7.76 0.58
C HIS A 62 -1.60 -8.64 1.51
N ILE A 63 -0.86 -8.03 2.43
CA ILE A 63 -0.17 -8.77 3.49
C ILE A 63 -1.03 -8.74 4.74
N ASP A 64 -1.61 -9.90 5.05
CA ASP A 64 -2.45 -10.07 6.22
C ASP A 64 -1.58 -10.38 7.44
N THR A 65 -1.62 -9.48 8.42
CA THR A 65 -0.94 -9.66 9.71
C THR A 65 -1.73 -10.52 10.69
N GLY A 66 -3.00 -10.81 10.39
CA GLY A 66 -3.98 -11.34 11.34
C GLY A 66 -4.43 -10.30 12.38
N HIS A 67 -3.96 -9.05 12.26
CA HIS A 67 -4.28 -7.93 13.16
C HIS A 67 -5.01 -6.78 12.42
N ASN A 68 -5.46 -7.04 11.20
CA ASN A 68 -6.21 -6.06 10.43
C ASN A 68 -7.64 -5.92 10.99
N PHE A 69 -8.19 -4.72 10.89
CA PHE A 69 -9.59 -4.50 11.22
C PHE A 69 -10.51 -5.17 10.21
N GLU A 70 -11.61 -5.73 10.69
CA GLU A 70 -12.60 -6.42 9.85
C GLU A 70 -13.10 -5.53 8.71
N GLU A 71 -13.32 -4.24 8.99
CA GLU A 71 -13.76 -3.25 8.00
C GLU A 71 -12.76 -3.07 6.85
N THR A 72 -11.46 -3.22 7.14
CA THR A 72 -10.41 -3.17 6.11
C THR A 72 -10.44 -4.42 5.22
N ILE A 73 -10.64 -5.58 5.83
CA ILE A 73 -10.72 -6.86 5.12
C ILE A 73 -11.94 -6.90 4.21
N GLN A 74 -13.11 -6.54 4.74
CA GLN A 74 -14.36 -6.47 3.97
C GLN A 74 -14.25 -5.50 2.80
N TYR A 75 -13.75 -4.30 3.06
CA TYR A 75 -13.54 -3.30 2.01
C TYR A 75 -12.58 -3.80 0.92
N ARG A 76 -11.48 -4.45 1.29
CA ARG A 76 -10.51 -5.07 0.36
C ARG A 76 -11.21 -6.03 -0.59
N ASP A 77 -11.98 -6.96 -0.03
CA ASP A 77 -12.63 -8.03 -0.79
C ASP A 77 -13.72 -7.46 -1.71
N GLU A 78 -14.52 -6.51 -1.21
CA GLU A 78 -15.52 -5.80 -2.00
C GLU A 78 -14.90 -5.00 -3.15
N LEU A 79 -13.81 -4.28 -2.88
CA LEU A 79 -13.12 -3.49 -3.89
C LEU A 79 -12.53 -4.38 -4.99
N ALA A 80 -11.82 -5.45 -4.63
CA ALA A 80 -11.25 -6.39 -5.59
C ALA A 80 -12.35 -6.99 -6.49
N LYS A 81 -13.47 -7.41 -5.90
CA LYS A 81 -14.63 -7.93 -6.63
C LYS A 81 -15.25 -6.88 -7.54
N LYS A 82 -15.45 -5.66 -7.04
CA LYS A 82 -16.08 -4.54 -7.80
C LYS A 82 -15.26 -4.17 -9.03
N LEU A 83 -13.94 -4.13 -8.90
CA LEU A 83 -13.03 -3.75 -9.98
C LEU A 83 -12.63 -4.95 -10.86
N GLY A 84 -13.05 -6.17 -10.51
CA GLY A 84 -12.67 -7.40 -11.21
C GLY A 84 -11.17 -7.67 -11.16
N ALA A 85 -10.50 -7.21 -10.09
CA ALA A 85 -9.07 -7.41 -9.87
C ALA A 85 -8.82 -8.75 -9.15
N GLU A 86 -7.77 -9.44 -9.54
CA GLU A 86 -7.28 -10.61 -8.80
C GLU A 86 -6.72 -10.17 -7.44
N LEU A 87 -7.05 -10.91 -6.38
CA LEU A 87 -6.55 -10.64 -5.03
C LEU A 87 -5.68 -11.79 -4.56
N ILE A 88 -4.45 -11.47 -4.17
CA ILE A 88 -3.49 -12.38 -3.56
C ILE A 88 -3.29 -11.91 -2.11
N VAL A 89 -3.31 -12.86 -1.17
CA VAL A 89 -3.11 -12.57 0.25
C VAL A 89 -1.89 -13.33 0.76
N GLY A 90 -0.86 -12.59 1.18
CA GLY A 90 0.28 -13.14 1.88
C GLY A 90 0.03 -13.13 3.39
N SER A 91 0.11 -14.30 4.04
CA SER A 91 -0.19 -14.45 5.47
C SER A 91 1.07 -14.40 6.32
N VAL A 92 1.11 -13.45 7.27
CA VAL A 92 2.17 -13.42 8.30
C VAL A 92 2.09 -14.66 9.20
N GLN A 93 0.88 -15.18 9.48
CA GLN A 93 0.73 -16.40 10.25
C GLN A 93 1.39 -17.59 9.56
N GLU A 94 1.19 -17.76 8.26
CA GLU A 94 1.86 -18.81 7.49
C GLU A 94 3.39 -18.67 7.52
N SER A 95 3.90 -17.44 7.45
CA SER A 95 5.34 -17.19 7.55
C SER A 95 5.90 -17.57 8.92
N ILE A 96 5.13 -17.38 9.99
CA ILE A 96 5.46 -17.85 11.35
C ILE A 96 5.45 -19.38 11.39
N ASP A 97 4.40 -20.02 10.91
CA ASP A 97 4.22 -21.47 10.93
C ASP A 97 5.31 -22.20 10.11
N LYS A 98 5.75 -21.59 9.01
CA LYS A 98 6.89 -22.05 8.21
C LYS A 98 8.25 -21.74 8.84
N GLY A 99 8.30 -21.06 9.98
CA GLY A 99 9.55 -20.69 10.68
C GLY A 99 10.39 -19.61 9.96
N ARG A 100 9.81 -18.89 9.00
CA ARG A 100 10.48 -17.82 8.25
C ARG A 100 10.68 -16.56 9.08
N VAL A 101 9.74 -16.31 10.00
CA VAL A 101 9.78 -15.20 10.94
C VAL A 101 9.42 -15.70 12.32
N LYS A 102 9.97 -15.04 13.36
CA LYS A 102 9.66 -15.34 14.74
C LYS A 102 8.70 -14.30 15.31
N GLU A 103 7.58 -14.74 15.85
CA GLU A 103 6.63 -13.85 16.50
C GLU A 103 7.24 -13.26 17.78
N GLU A 104 7.12 -11.95 17.94
CA GLU A 104 7.43 -11.28 19.20
C GLU A 104 6.33 -11.58 20.20
N THR A 105 6.70 -11.83 21.45
CA THR A 105 5.77 -12.03 22.55
C THR A 105 5.88 -10.91 23.57
N GLY A 106 4.77 -10.57 24.25
CA GLY A 106 4.75 -9.56 25.31
C GLY A 106 3.88 -8.35 24.97
N TYR A 107 3.85 -7.42 25.91
CA TYR A 107 2.96 -6.27 25.91
C TYR A 107 3.12 -5.34 24.70
N TYR A 108 4.32 -5.24 24.12
CA TYR A 108 4.65 -4.43 22.98
C TYR A 108 4.82 -5.21 21.67
N ALA A 109 4.44 -6.49 21.68
CA ALA A 109 4.56 -7.33 20.50
C ALA A 109 3.76 -6.75 19.33
N SER A 110 4.37 -6.73 18.14
CA SER A 110 3.74 -6.23 16.92
C SER A 110 4.15 -7.08 15.72
N ARG A 111 3.17 -7.52 14.95
CA ARG A 111 3.39 -8.22 13.68
C ARG A 111 3.72 -7.28 12.52
N ASN A 112 3.67 -5.96 12.72
CA ASN A 112 3.95 -5.00 11.63
C ASN A 112 5.35 -5.15 11.05
N LYS A 113 6.35 -5.48 11.89
CA LYS A 113 7.72 -5.72 11.43
C LYS A 113 7.86 -6.97 10.55
N LEU A 114 6.98 -7.95 10.75
CA LEU A 114 7.01 -9.23 10.05
C LEU A 114 6.47 -9.13 8.62
N GLN A 115 5.70 -8.08 8.32
CA GLN A 115 5.14 -7.83 6.98
C GLN A 115 6.20 -7.77 5.89
N THR A 116 7.38 -7.20 6.19
CA THR A 116 8.44 -7.03 5.18
C THR A 116 8.95 -8.39 4.70
N THR A 117 9.21 -9.32 5.61
CA THR A 117 9.68 -10.67 5.24
C THR A 117 8.60 -11.42 4.46
N THR A 118 7.34 -11.43 4.96
CA THR A 118 6.22 -12.06 4.28
C THR A 118 6.01 -11.48 2.87
N LEU A 119 6.16 -10.15 2.72
CA LEU A 119 6.08 -9.50 1.43
C LEU A 119 7.18 -9.98 0.48
N LEU A 120 8.43 -10.02 0.92
CA LEU A 120 9.55 -10.48 0.08
C LEU A 120 9.37 -11.95 -0.31
N ASP A 121 9.01 -12.80 0.62
CA ASP A 121 8.73 -14.23 0.36
C ASP A 121 7.59 -14.37 -0.67
N THR A 122 6.51 -13.60 -0.56
CA THR A 122 5.40 -13.64 -1.52
C THR A 122 5.81 -13.12 -2.90
N LEU A 123 6.61 -12.03 -2.96
CA LEU A 123 7.13 -11.52 -4.24
C LEU A 123 7.99 -12.56 -4.95
N GLU A 124 8.81 -13.31 -4.21
CA GLU A 124 9.66 -14.37 -4.74
C GLU A 124 8.84 -15.58 -5.19
N GLU A 125 7.89 -16.04 -4.37
CA GLU A 125 7.00 -17.19 -4.66
C GLU A 125 6.23 -16.99 -5.96
N TYR A 126 5.62 -15.81 -6.14
CA TYR A 126 4.87 -15.46 -7.34
C TYR A 126 5.74 -14.90 -8.46
N LYS A 127 7.05 -14.75 -8.23
CA LYS A 127 8.04 -14.19 -9.18
C LYS A 127 7.63 -12.80 -9.68
N PHE A 128 7.12 -11.96 -8.79
CA PHE A 128 6.78 -10.59 -9.15
C PHE A 128 8.06 -9.78 -9.41
N ASP A 129 8.08 -9.07 -10.52
CA ASP A 129 9.23 -8.30 -10.98
C ASP A 129 9.05 -6.78 -10.80
N ALA A 130 7.83 -6.32 -10.55
CA ALA A 130 7.55 -4.96 -10.13
C ALA A 130 6.44 -4.93 -9.07
N ALA A 131 6.66 -4.16 -8.00
CA ALA A 131 5.68 -3.96 -6.93
C ALA A 131 5.30 -2.48 -6.84
N ILE A 132 4.04 -2.19 -7.20
CA ILE A 132 3.47 -0.84 -7.26
C ILE A 132 3.00 -0.46 -5.85
N GLY A 133 3.49 0.65 -5.32
CA GLY A 133 3.19 1.10 -3.96
C GLY A 133 2.81 2.58 -3.88
N GLY A 134 2.20 2.95 -2.74
CA GLY A 134 1.63 4.28 -2.49
C GLY A 134 2.58 5.29 -1.87
N ALA A 135 3.89 5.05 -1.89
CA ALA A 135 4.83 5.97 -1.28
C ALA A 135 4.90 7.30 -2.06
N ARG A 136 4.94 8.40 -1.31
CA ARG A 136 5.04 9.77 -1.84
C ARG A 136 6.28 10.46 -1.30
N ARG A 137 6.79 11.42 -2.07
CA ARG A 137 8.00 12.19 -1.70
C ARG A 137 7.77 13.13 -0.54
N ASP A 138 6.54 13.54 -0.27
CA ASP A 138 6.19 14.43 0.84
C ASP A 138 6.11 13.73 2.20
N GLU A 139 5.94 12.41 2.22
CA GLU A 139 5.84 11.64 3.47
C GLU A 139 7.16 11.55 4.24
N GLU A 140 8.26 11.39 3.50
CA GLU A 140 9.57 11.15 4.11
C GLU A 140 10.70 11.72 3.25
N LYS A 141 11.63 12.46 3.88
CA LYS A 141 12.79 13.08 3.18
C LYS A 141 13.67 12.06 2.45
N ALA A 142 13.81 10.86 2.98
CA ALA A 142 14.57 9.80 2.33
C ALA A 142 13.96 9.41 0.98
N ARG A 143 12.64 9.38 0.89
CA ARG A 143 11.88 9.06 -0.34
C ARG A 143 11.95 10.15 -1.40
N ALA A 144 12.28 11.39 -1.03
CA ALA A 144 12.45 12.48 -1.99
C ALA A 144 13.51 12.18 -3.07
N LYS A 145 14.44 11.27 -2.79
CA LYS A 145 15.49 10.83 -3.72
C LYS A 145 15.10 9.61 -4.56
N GLU A 146 14.07 8.87 -4.18
CA GLU A 146 13.55 7.74 -4.96
C GLU A 146 12.91 8.25 -6.26
N ARG A 147 12.99 7.44 -7.28
CA ARG A 147 12.36 7.68 -8.57
C ARG A 147 11.01 6.99 -8.64
N PHE A 148 10.26 7.22 -9.71
CA PHE A 148 9.04 6.45 -9.97
C PHE A 148 9.35 4.95 -10.06
N PHE A 149 10.41 4.59 -10.80
CA PHE A 149 10.94 3.22 -10.89
C PHE A 149 12.15 3.09 -9.98
N SER A 150 11.92 2.67 -8.74
CA SER A 150 12.99 2.48 -7.74
C SER A 150 13.54 1.07 -7.84
N HIS A 151 14.76 0.96 -8.35
CA HIS A 151 15.46 -0.31 -8.52
C HIS A 151 15.85 -0.94 -7.18
N ARG A 152 15.60 -2.23 -7.03
CA ARG A 152 15.94 -3.04 -5.86
C ARG A 152 16.87 -4.17 -6.28
N ASP A 153 17.93 -4.38 -5.48
CA ASP A 153 18.82 -5.50 -5.65
C ASP A 153 18.16 -6.84 -5.27
N GLU A 154 18.91 -7.92 -5.40
CA GLU A 154 18.48 -9.28 -5.06
C GLU A 154 18.06 -9.46 -3.59
N PHE A 155 18.46 -8.55 -2.70
CA PHE A 155 18.07 -8.53 -1.28
C PHE A 155 16.88 -7.60 -1.02
N GLY A 156 16.29 -7.01 -2.06
CA GLY A 156 15.19 -6.06 -1.96
C GLY A 156 15.59 -4.67 -1.47
N GLN A 157 16.89 -4.36 -1.43
CA GLN A 157 17.42 -3.10 -0.95
C GLN A 157 17.50 -2.06 -2.08
N TRP A 158 17.22 -0.80 -1.74
CA TRP A 158 17.40 0.30 -2.66
C TRP A 158 18.86 0.70 -2.76
N ASN A 159 19.40 0.68 -3.99
CA ASN A 159 20.75 1.15 -4.26
C ASN A 159 20.72 2.48 -5.03
N PRO A 160 20.93 3.62 -4.35
CA PRO A 160 20.91 4.93 -5.00
C PRO A 160 21.93 5.10 -6.13
N LYS A 161 23.04 4.34 -6.09
CA LYS A 161 24.10 4.42 -7.11
C LYS A 161 23.67 3.78 -8.43
N ASN A 162 22.81 2.77 -8.36
CA ASN A 162 22.29 2.06 -9.53
C ASN A 162 20.94 2.61 -10.00
N GLN A 163 20.44 3.65 -9.33
CA GLN A 163 19.19 4.31 -9.72
C GLN A 163 19.37 5.02 -11.06
N ARG A 164 18.53 4.66 -12.02
CA ARG A 164 18.56 5.26 -13.35
C ARG A 164 17.87 6.62 -13.35
N PRO A 165 18.36 7.59 -14.14
CA PRO A 165 17.69 8.86 -14.29
C PRO A 165 16.38 8.67 -15.08
N GLU A 166 15.37 9.48 -14.73
CA GLU A 166 14.04 9.49 -15.37
C GLU A 166 13.84 10.83 -16.12
N LEU A 167 14.80 11.15 -16.98
CA LEU A 167 14.73 12.37 -17.80
C LEU A 167 13.57 12.24 -18.79
N TRP A 168 12.83 13.34 -18.97
CA TRP A 168 11.69 13.42 -19.91
C TRP A 168 10.61 12.38 -19.69
N ASN A 169 10.45 11.89 -18.44
CA ASN A 169 9.53 10.81 -18.06
C ASN A 169 9.77 9.50 -18.86
N ILE A 170 11.02 9.23 -19.22
CA ILE A 170 11.41 7.97 -19.81
C ILE A 170 11.84 7.02 -18.69
N PHE A 171 11.13 5.90 -18.55
CA PHE A 171 11.38 4.88 -17.54
C PHE A 171 12.15 3.70 -18.13
N ASN A 172 12.99 3.08 -17.32
CA ASN A 172 13.77 1.92 -17.73
C ASN A 172 13.66 0.82 -16.68
N GLY A 173 12.81 -0.16 -16.97
CA GLY A 173 12.56 -1.34 -16.14
C GLY A 173 13.53 -2.50 -16.35
N ARG A 174 14.62 -2.32 -17.10
CA ARG A 174 15.60 -3.40 -17.31
C ARG A 174 16.21 -3.84 -15.98
N LYS A 175 16.16 -5.13 -15.70
CA LYS A 175 16.66 -5.75 -14.46
C LYS A 175 17.48 -7.01 -14.76
N ASN A 176 18.30 -7.41 -13.80
CA ASN A 176 18.96 -8.72 -13.80
C ASN A 176 18.09 -9.75 -13.07
N MET A 177 18.49 -11.01 -13.13
CA MET A 177 17.85 -12.08 -12.36
C MET A 177 17.97 -11.78 -10.85
N GLY A 178 16.87 -11.95 -10.11
CA GLY A 178 16.80 -11.66 -8.68
C GLY A 178 16.48 -10.20 -8.32
N GLU A 179 16.71 -9.26 -9.24
CA GLU A 179 16.35 -7.86 -9.03
C GLU A 179 14.87 -7.61 -9.31
N HIS A 180 14.30 -6.57 -8.69
CA HIS A 180 12.93 -6.14 -8.93
C HIS A 180 12.80 -4.62 -8.80
N PHE A 181 11.64 -4.08 -9.15
CA PHE A 181 11.35 -2.66 -9.02
C PHE A 181 10.25 -2.41 -7.97
N ARG A 182 10.42 -1.33 -7.23
CA ARG A 182 9.31 -0.66 -6.54
C ARG A 182 8.86 0.50 -7.40
N VAL A 183 7.58 0.58 -7.72
CA VAL A 183 7.05 1.64 -8.56
C VAL A 183 6.08 2.50 -7.76
N PHE A 184 6.24 3.82 -7.83
CA PHE A 184 5.48 4.79 -7.04
C PHE A 184 4.71 5.77 -7.93
N PRO A 185 3.56 5.37 -8.50
CA PRO A 185 2.82 6.20 -9.47
C PRO A 185 2.36 7.55 -8.91
N ILE A 186 2.12 7.63 -7.59
CA ILE A 186 1.69 8.86 -6.90
C ILE A 186 2.84 9.57 -6.18
N SER A 187 4.09 9.34 -6.60
CA SER A 187 5.29 9.90 -5.95
C SER A 187 5.28 11.42 -5.84
N ASN A 188 4.69 12.12 -6.81
CA ASN A 188 4.62 13.59 -6.86
C ASN A 188 3.38 14.17 -6.16
N TRP A 189 2.47 13.33 -5.67
CA TRP A 189 1.26 13.76 -4.98
C TRP A 189 1.57 14.17 -3.55
N THR A 190 0.87 15.19 -3.07
CA THR A 190 0.83 15.54 -1.65
C THR A 190 -0.29 14.78 -0.94
N GLU A 191 -0.25 14.79 0.39
CA GLU A 191 -1.35 14.25 1.21
C GLU A 191 -2.70 14.89 0.84
N MET A 192 -2.69 16.20 0.60
CA MET A 192 -3.89 16.94 0.23
C MET A 192 -4.39 16.57 -1.17
N ASP A 193 -3.48 16.33 -2.14
CA ASP A 193 -3.87 15.89 -3.49
C ASP A 193 -4.61 14.54 -3.45
N VAL A 194 -4.14 13.61 -2.62
CA VAL A 194 -4.78 12.31 -2.43
C VAL A 194 -6.23 12.48 -1.95
N TRP A 195 -6.45 13.27 -0.89
CA TRP A 195 -7.79 13.51 -0.36
C TRP A 195 -8.70 14.28 -1.32
N GLN A 196 -8.16 15.29 -1.99
CA GLN A 196 -8.91 16.05 -2.99
C GLN A 196 -9.29 15.18 -4.19
N TYR A 197 -8.42 14.28 -4.60
CA TYR A 197 -8.70 13.33 -5.68
C TYR A 197 -9.77 12.31 -5.27
N ILE A 198 -9.70 11.76 -4.06
CA ILE A 198 -10.73 10.87 -3.50
C ILE A 198 -12.09 11.55 -3.55
N PHE A 199 -12.15 12.83 -3.14
CA PHE A 199 -13.39 13.61 -3.18
C PHE A 199 -13.86 13.89 -4.61
N LEU A 200 -12.96 14.29 -5.51
CA LEU A 200 -13.27 14.63 -6.90
C LEU A 200 -13.84 13.43 -7.67
N GLU A 201 -13.25 12.26 -7.48
CA GLU A 201 -13.62 11.04 -8.19
C GLU A 201 -14.66 10.20 -7.43
N ASN A 202 -15.16 10.68 -6.27
CA ASN A 202 -16.10 9.96 -5.41
C ASN A 202 -15.64 8.53 -5.09
N ILE A 203 -14.33 8.38 -4.77
CA ILE A 203 -13.77 7.07 -4.43
C ILE A 203 -14.33 6.63 -3.08
N PRO A 204 -15.02 5.48 -2.98
CA PRO A 204 -15.46 4.95 -1.71
C PRO A 204 -14.27 4.66 -0.79
N MET A 205 -14.43 4.97 0.49
CA MET A 205 -13.40 4.74 1.49
C MET A 205 -13.92 3.80 2.58
N PRO A 206 -13.06 3.00 3.22
CA PRO A 206 -13.44 2.20 4.37
C PRO A 206 -14.08 3.08 5.48
N SER A 207 -15.03 2.51 6.24
CA SER A 207 -15.69 3.22 7.34
C SER A 207 -14.72 3.77 8.39
N LEU A 208 -13.53 3.18 8.51
CA LEU A 208 -12.46 3.61 9.41
C LEU A 208 -11.96 5.05 9.16
N TYR A 209 -12.18 5.59 7.96
CA TYR A 209 -11.81 6.98 7.63
C TYR A 209 -12.87 8.01 8.04
N PHE A 210 -14.03 7.55 8.50
CA PHE A 210 -15.13 8.41 8.95
C PHE A 210 -15.30 8.29 10.46
N THR A 211 -15.99 9.27 11.06
CA THR A 211 -16.35 9.25 12.48
C THR A 211 -17.11 7.96 12.82
N HIS A 212 -16.62 7.21 13.78
CA HIS A 212 -17.24 5.96 14.26
C HIS A 212 -16.96 5.74 15.74
N GLU A 213 -17.82 5.01 16.42
CA GLU A 213 -17.62 4.59 17.80
C GLU A 213 -16.81 3.29 17.84
N ARG A 214 -15.79 3.25 18.69
CA ARG A 214 -14.92 2.07 18.87
C ARG A 214 -14.48 1.95 20.33
N GLU A 215 -14.35 0.71 20.79
CA GLU A 215 -13.70 0.46 22.07
C GLU A 215 -12.21 0.76 21.96
N VAL A 216 -11.71 1.54 22.92
CA VAL A 216 -10.30 1.91 23.00
C VAL A 216 -9.77 1.63 24.39
N PHE A 217 -8.46 1.43 24.50
CA PHE A 217 -7.77 1.33 25.79
C PHE A 217 -6.54 2.24 25.79
N ASN A 218 -6.17 2.70 26.97
CA ASN A 218 -4.97 3.52 27.14
C ASN A 218 -3.75 2.62 27.44
N ARG A 219 -2.64 2.90 26.76
CA ARG A 219 -1.35 2.28 27.00
C ARG A 219 -0.29 3.37 26.98
N ASP A 220 0.36 3.60 28.13
CA ASP A 220 1.44 4.58 28.30
C ASP A 220 1.05 5.99 27.80
N GLY A 221 -0.20 6.40 28.07
CA GLY A 221 -0.71 7.72 27.64
C GLY A 221 -1.21 7.78 26.20
N GLN A 222 -1.16 6.69 25.44
CA GLN A 222 -1.68 6.62 24.07
C GLN A 222 -2.95 5.76 24.02
N TRP A 223 -3.89 6.18 23.16
CA TRP A 223 -5.13 5.45 22.92
C TRP A 223 -4.97 4.49 21.76
N PHE A 224 -5.32 3.23 22.00
CA PHE A 224 -5.30 2.16 21.00
C PHE A 224 -6.70 1.60 20.82
N ALA A 225 -7.06 1.29 19.59
CA ALA A 225 -8.29 0.56 19.31
C ALA A 225 -8.20 -0.86 19.87
N ALA A 226 -9.24 -1.31 20.53
CA ALA A 226 -9.37 -2.71 20.95
C ALA A 226 -9.60 -3.57 19.70
N ALA A 227 -8.74 -4.56 19.50
CA ALA A 227 -8.87 -5.57 18.47
C ALA A 227 -8.63 -6.95 19.09
N PRO A 228 -9.24 -8.03 18.57
CA PRO A 228 -9.10 -9.38 19.13
C PRO A 228 -7.65 -9.83 19.28
N SER A 229 -6.78 -9.34 18.42
CA SER A 229 -5.36 -9.66 18.37
C SER A 229 -4.46 -8.78 19.25
N VAL A 230 -5.01 -7.74 19.87
CA VAL A 230 -4.23 -6.83 20.72
C VAL A 230 -4.31 -7.33 22.17
N THR A 231 -3.15 -7.61 22.77
CA THR A 231 -3.07 -7.95 24.19
C THR A 231 -3.58 -6.76 25.02
N LEU A 232 -4.75 -6.91 25.62
CA LEU A 232 -5.33 -5.90 26.47
C LEU A 232 -4.52 -5.78 27.77
N PRO A 233 -4.34 -4.56 28.30
CA PRO A 233 -3.80 -4.39 29.63
C PRO A 233 -4.72 -5.01 30.69
N ALA A 234 -4.21 -5.17 31.92
CA ALA A 234 -4.97 -5.73 33.05
C ALA A 234 -6.32 -5.00 33.26
N PRO A 235 -7.32 -5.66 33.89
CA PRO A 235 -8.72 -5.21 33.93
C PRO A 235 -8.97 -3.77 34.38
N ASP A 236 -8.09 -3.17 35.18
CA ASP A 236 -8.27 -1.84 35.75
C ASP A 236 -8.10 -0.66 34.78
N SER A 237 -7.62 -0.93 33.57
CA SER A 237 -7.43 0.08 32.51
C SER A 237 -8.53 0.08 31.44
N ARG A 238 -9.59 -0.71 31.63
CA ARG A 238 -10.73 -0.82 30.71
C ARG A 238 -11.79 0.23 31.04
N ASN A 239 -12.40 0.78 30.01
CA ASN A 239 -13.58 1.64 29.97
C ASN A 239 -13.32 3.14 29.95
N GLN A 240 -12.86 3.59 28.79
CA GLN A 240 -13.31 4.90 28.33
C GLN A 240 -13.78 4.77 26.88
N LYS A 241 -15.10 4.86 26.68
CA LYS A 241 -15.66 5.11 25.36
C LYS A 241 -15.32 6.56 25.06
N GLN A 242 -14.45 6.82 24.11
CA GLN A 242 -14.30 8.13 23.51
C GLN A 242 -15.04 8.16 22.18
N GLN A 243 -15.90 9.14 22.04
CA GLN A 243 -16.36 9.59 20.73
C GLN A 243 -15.25 10.46 20.14
N PRO A 244 -14.84 10.25 18.91
CA PRO A 244 -13.91 11.12 18.21
C PRO A 244 -14.54 12.48 17.91
#